data_ee5494343d321f1cf8aa476f4f4d9f99
#
_entry.id   ee5494343d321f1cf8aa476f4f4d9f99
#
_cell.length_a   1.000
_cell.length_b   1.000
_cell.length_c   1.000
_cell.angle_alpha   90.00
_cell.angle_beta   90.00
_cell.angle_gamma   90.00
#
_symmetry.space_group_name_H-M   'P 1'
#
loop_
_entity.id
_entity.type
_entity.pdbx_description
1 polymer ?
#
loop_
_entity_poly.entity_id
_entity_poly.type
_entity_poly.pdbx_seq_one_letter_code
_entity_poly.pdbx_strand_id
1 'polypeptide(L)'
;MDQRGMPVLRGSLSFLLIAGCVWVSGISPARAQLADGVWTVQGEGSPGSRRCGQWLVRLTNARGQLSGTVSHARTTVPIQNLVLMPDGTFSGTTEADLRRSRHARASRVTGRFSGDSVNLTLDIQSCPTRQGSANRRAAGG
;
A
#
# COMPACT_ATOMS: atom_id res chain seq x y z
N MET A 1 94.51 -14.78 -0.36
CA MET A 1 93.95 -14.85 0.97
C MET A 1 92.48 -14.59 0.90
N ASP A 2 91.82 -15.55 1.23
CA ASP A 2 90.52 -16.02 1.07
C ASP A 2 89.48 -15.17 1.93
N GLN A 3 88.52 -14.62 1.31
CA GLN A 3 87.35 -14.19 2.05
C GLN A 3 86.10 -14.65 1.31
N ARG A 4 85.59 -15.71 1.81
CA ARG A 4 84.36 -16.33 1.40
C ARG A 4 83.19 -15.46 1.87
N GLY A 5 82.53 -14.81 0.90
CA GLY A 5 81.27 -14.10 1.13
C GLY A 5 80.14 -15.10 1.36
N MET A 6 79.43 -14.97 2.49
CA MET A 6 78.18 -15.68 2.75
C MET A 6 77.01 -15.01 2.00
N PRO A 7 76.15 -15.75 1.35
CA PRO A 7 74.96 -15.20 0.79
C PRO A 7 73.89 -15.05 1.89
N VAL A 8 73.43 -13.82 2.05
CA VAL A 8 72.27 -13.48 2.89
C VAL A 8 71.03 -13.91 2.17
N LEU A 9 70.34 -14.90 2.68
CA LEU A 9 68.99 -15.27 2.27
C LEU A 9 68.03 -14.19 2.78
N ARG A 10 67.56 -13.37 1.87
CA ARG A 10 66.41 -12.50 2.10
C ARG A 10 65.13 -13.29 1.89
N GLY A 11 64.55 -13.76 2.99
CA GLY A 11 63.20 -14.30 3.00
C GLY A 11 62.18 -13.19 2.78
N SER A 12 61.59 -13.14 1.59
CA SER A 12 60.42 -12.31 1.33
C SER A 12 59.20 -12.97 2.00
N LEU A 13 58.77 -12.42 3.12
CA LEU A 13 57.45 -12.72 3.67
C LEU A 13 56.39 -11.93 2.85
N SER A 14 55.82 -12.62 1.89
CA SER A 14 54.61 -12.11 1.21
C SER A 14 53.42 -12.25 2.15
N PHE A 15 53.04 -11.17 2.80
CA PHE A 15 51.76 -11.06 3.51
C PHE A 15 50.66 -10.96 2.46
N LEU A 16 49.97 -12.05 2.20
CA LEU A 16 48.72 -12.06 1.46
C LEU A 16 47.63 -11.49 2.37
N LEU A 17 47.34 -10.19 2.22
CA LEU A 17 46.17 -9.56 2.76
C LEU A 17 44.95 -10.06 1.97
N ILE A 18 44.31 -11.09 2.46
CA ILE A 18 42.98 -11.49 1.98
C ILE A 18 41.99 -10.45 2.52
N ALA A 19 41.69 -9.44 1.70
CA ALA A 19 40.60 -8.53 1.95
C ALA A 19 39.29 -9.31 1.77
N GLY A 20 38.77 -9.85 2.88
CA GLY A 20 37.45 -10.45 2.93
C GLY A 20 36.38 -9.37 2.71
N CYS A 21 35.89 -9.23 1.48
CA CYS A 21 34.67 -8.47 1.22
C CYS A 21 33.51 -9.20 1.90
N VAL A 22 33.18 -8.78 3.10
CA VAL A 22 31.93 -9.16 3.73
C VAL A 22 30.81 -8.46 2.95
N TRP A 23 30.21 -9.17 2.03
CA TRP A 23 28.97 -8.77 1.41
C TRP A 23 27.91 -8.82 2.50
N VAL A 24 27.66 -7.70 3.15
CA VAL A 24 26.45 -7.51 3.93
C VAL A 24 25.32 -7.49 2.91
N SER A 25 24.76 -8.66 2.64
CA SER A 25 23.49 -8.76 1.93
C SER A 25 22.46 -8.04 2.79
N GLY A 26 22.23 -6.77 2.49
CA GLY A 26 21.14 -6.02 3.08
C GLY A 26 19.85 -6.76 2.71
N ILE A 27 19.32 -7.52 3.66
CA ILE A 27 17.97 -8.06 3.57
C ILE A 27 17.07 -6.84 3.66
N SER A 28 16.75 -6.25 2.51
CA SER A 28 15.66 -5.29 2.43
C SER A 28 14.41 -6.01 2.91
N PRO A 29 13.71 -5.50 3.93
CA PRO A 29 12.45 -6.10 4.32
C PRO A 29 11.58 -6.11 3.07
N ALA A 30 11.20 -7.30 2.62
CA ALA A 30 10.28 -7.45 1.51
C ALA A 30 9.04 -6.65 1.87
N ARG A 31 8.85 -5.51 1.22
CA ARG A 31 7.59 -4.78 1.32
C ARG A 31 6.52 -5.76 0.91
N ALA A 32 5.59 -6.07 1.80
CA ALA A 32 4.45 -6.89 1.48
C ALA A 32 3.71 -6.19 0.33
N GLN A 33 3.94 -6.66 -0.90
CA GLN A 33 3.23 -6.13 -2.06
C GLN A 33 1.79 -6.57 -1.95
N LEU A 34 0.88 -5.60 -1.97
CA LEU A 34 -0.53 -5.89 -2.07
C LEU A 34 -0.78 -6.68 -3.37
N ALA A 35 -1.41 -7.84 -3.26
CA ALA A 35 -1.73 -8.65 -4.43
C ALA A 35 -2.71 -7.92 -5.35
N ASP A 36 -2.60 -8.18 -6.65
CA ASP A 36 -3.57 -7.66 -7.61
C ASP A 36 -4.96 -8.22 -7.32
N GLY A 37 -5.96 -7.37 -7.45
CA GLY A 37 -7.33 -7.77 -7.17
C GLY A 37 -8.28 -6.61 -6.93
N VAL A 38 -9.49 -6.96 -6.61
CA VAL A 38 -10.59 -6.02 -6.35
C VAL A 38 -11.22 -6.34 -5.00
N TRP A 39 -11.45 -5.29 -4.22
CA TRP A 39 -12.20 -5.35 -2.97
C TRP A 39 -13.42 -4.46 -3.12
N THR A 40 -14.57 -4.99 -2.79
CA THR A 40 -15.82 -4.22 -2.79
C THR A 40 -16.42 -4.28 -1.41
N VAL A 41 -16.39 -3.17 -0.71
CA VAL A 41 -16.97 -2.99 0.60
C VAL A 41 -18.26 -2.21 0.45
N GLN A 42 -19.34 -2.74 0.94
CA GLN A 42 -20.63 -2.08 0.89
C GLN A 42 -21.30 -2.12 2.25
N GLY A 43 -22.18 -1.18 2.49
CA GLY A 43 -22.94 -1.14 3.72
C GLY A 43 -24.24 -0.40 3.52
N GLU A 44 -25.12 -0.66 4.45
CA GLU A 44 -26.42 0.00 4.48
C GLU A 44 -26.29 1.42 5.04
N GLY A 45 -27.23 2.24 4.65
CA GLY A 45 -27.34 3.60 5.17
C GLY A 45 -27.95 3.67 6.56
N SER A 46 -28.03 4.87 7.06
CA SER A 46 -28.77 5.14 8.29
C SER A 46 -30.28 4.98 8.04
N PRO A 47 -30.98 4.25 8.88
CA PRO A 47 -32.44 4.10 8.77
C PRO A 47 -33.12 5.48 8.70
N GLY A 48 -34.04 5.64 7.74
CA GLY A 48 -34.81 6.87 7.56
C GLY A 48 -34.05 8.06 6.95
N SER A 49 -32.75 7.93 6.65
CA SER A 49 -31.97 9.00 6.05
C SER A 49 -31.73 8.79 4.55
N ARG A 50 -32.37 9.58 3.71
CA ARG A 50 -32.10 9.61 2.27
C ARG A 50 -30.69 10.14 1.94
N ARG A 51 -30.14 10.96 2.83
CA ARG A 51 -28.84 11.60 2.63
C ARG A 51 -27.65 10.69 2.98
N CYS A 52 -27.88 9.79 3.93
CA CYS A 52 -26.87 8.84 4.39
C CYS A 52 -27.31 7.41 4.07
N GLY A 53 -27.67 7.17 2.81
CA GLY A 53 -28.13 5.89 2.31
C GLY A 53 -27.02 4.86 2.14
N GLN A 54 -27.30 3.84 1.34
CA GLN A 54 -26.33 2.81 1.01
C GLN A 54 -25.05 3.40 0.42
N TRP A 55 -23.94 2.75 0.71
CA TRP A 55 -22.63 3.15 0.23
C TRP A 55 -21.85 1.93 -0.27
N LEU A 56 -20.93 2.20 -1.16
CA LEU A 56 -20.04 1.19 -1.70
C LEU A 56 -18.66 1.81 -1.95
N VAL A 57 -17.61 1.16 -1.47
CA VAL A 57 -16.22 1.48 -1.79
C VAL A 57 -15.65 0.33 -2.58
N ARG A 58 -15.16 0.63 -3.77
CA ARG A 58 -14.45 -0.34 -4.60
C ARG A 58 -12.98 0.07 -4.69
N LEU A 59 -12.10 -0.83 -4.26
CA LEU A 59 -10.66 -0.67 -4.36
C LEU A 59 -10.12 -1.67 -5.37
N THR A 60 -9.20 -1.23 -6.21
CA THR A 60 -8.55 -2.08 -7.21
C THR A 60 -7.05 -1.88 -7.10
N ASN A 61 -6.32 -2.96 -6.92
CA ASN A 61 -4.87 -2.96 -7.07
C ASN A 61 -4.49 -3.68 -8.35
N ALA A 62 -3.75 -2.99 -9.21
CA ALA A 62 -3.24 -3.53 -10.44
C ALA A 62 -1.79 -3.09 -10.60
N ARG A 63 -0.89 -4.04 -10.72
CA ARG A 63 0.55 -3.80 -10.90
C ARG A 63 1.14 -2.85 -9.83
N GLY A 64 0.72 -3.02 -8.58
CA GLY A 64 1.17 -2.20 -7.47
C GLY A 64 0.55 -0.80 -7.39
N GLN A 65 -0.42 -0.49 -8.24
CA GLN A 65 -1.16 0.77 -8.20
C GLN A 65 -2.55 0.56 -7.60
N LEU A 66 -2.78 1.19 -6.47
CA LEU A 66 -4.07 1.19 -5.81
C LEU A 66 -4.92 2.35 -6.33
N SER A 67 -6.12 2.03 -6.78
CA SER A 67 -7.14 2.99 -7.18
C SER A 67 -8.47 2.63 -6.56
N GLY A 68 -9.43 3.53 -6.58
CA GLY A 68 -10.73 3.23 -6.02
C GLY A 68 -11.80 4.26 -6.33
N THR A 69 -13.02 3.88 -6.02
CA THR A 69 -14.21 4.72 -6.14
C THR A 69 -15.07 4.60 -4.90
N VAL A 70 -15.80 5.66 -4.61
CA VAL A 70 -16.86 5.68 -3.61
C VAL A 70 -18.17 5.93 -4.33
N SER A 71 -19.15 5.07 -4.10
CA SER A 71 -20.52 5.23 -4.57
C SER A 71 -21.43 5.55 -3.38
N HIS A 72 -22.12 6.64 -3.45
CA HIS A 72 -23.06 7.09 -2.44
C HIS A 72 -24.16 7.94 -3.10
N ALA A 73 -25.40 7.77 -2.66
CA ALA A 73 -26.55 8.53 -3.19
C ALA A 73 -26.66 8.51 -4.74
N ARG A 74 -26.43 7.34 -5.35
CA ARG A 74 -26.44 7.11 -6.81
C ARG A 74 -25.35 7.84 -7.58
N THR A 75 -24.34 8.35 -6.89
CA THR A 75 -23.18 9.00 -7.47
C THR A 75 -21.95 8.20 -7.19
N THR A 76 -21.12 7.96 -8.21
CA THR A 76 -19.81 7.30 -8.07
C THR A 76 -18.73 8.31 -8.39
N VAL A 77 -17.80 8.48 -7.47
CA VAL A 77 -16.67 9.40 -7.59
C VAL A 77 -15.36 8.68 -7.35
N PRO A 78 -14.28 9.04 -8.05
CA PRO A 78 -12.97 8.45 -7.81
C PRO A 78 -12.41 8.91 -6.47
N ILE A 79 -11.66 8.03 -5.82
CA ILE A 79 -10.86 8.39 -4.65
C ILE A 79 -9.60 9.07 -5.14
N GLN A 80 -9.36 10.28 -4.65
CA GLN A 80 -8.18 11.07 -4.96
C GLN A 80 -7.15 10.92 -3.84
N ASN A 81 -5.88 11.16 -4.16
CA ASN A 81 -4.79 11.10 -3.20
C ASN A 81 -4.75 9.78 -2.41
N LEU A 82 -5.08 8.69 -3.08
CA LEU A 82 -5.07 7.36 -2.47
C LEU A 82 -3.62 6.91 -2.27
N VAL A 83 -3.21 6.82 -1.02
CA VAL A 83 -1.85 6.46 -0.61
C VAL A 83 -1.90 5.15 0.16
N LEU A 84 -1.10 4.19 -0.29
CA LEU A 84 -0.88 2.92 0.39
C LEU A 84 0.47 2.96 1.11
N MET A 85 0.45 2.75 2.41
CA MET A 85 1.64 2.71 3.26
C MET A 85 2.25 1.30 3.30
N PRO A 86 3.55 1.17 3.61
CA PRO A 86 4.22 -0.15 3.67
C PRO A 86 3.62 -1.13 4.68
N ASP A 87 2.94 -0.66 5.72
CA ASP A 87 2.26 -1.47 6.73
C ASP A 87 0.88 -1.98 6.29
N GLY A 88 0.46 -1.65 5.06
CA GLY A 88 -0.85 -2.02 4.51
C GLY A 88 -1.96 -1.01 4.80
N THR A 89 -1.71 0.03 5.57
CA THR A 89 -2.69 1.11 5.77
C THR A 89 -2.82 1.98 4.53
N PHE A 90 -3.99 2.52 4.30
CA PHE A 90 -4.25 3.45 3.19
C PHE A 90 -5.19 4.56 3.60
N SER A 91 -5.11 5.64 2.86
CA SER A 91 -6.03 6.77 2.98
C SER A 91 -6.25 7.45 1.64
N GLY A 92 -7.42 8.01 1.47
CA GLY A 92 -7.78 8.78 0.29
C GLY A 92 -9.00 9.64 0.55
N THR A 93 -9.28 10.55 -0.35
CA THR A 93 -10.40 11.49 -0.24
C THR A 93 -11.19 11.54 -1.54
N THR A 94 -12.46 11.88 -1.43
CA THR A 94 -13.27 12.26 -2.59
C THR A 94 -13.74 13.70 -2.43
N GLU A 95 -13.89 14.38 -3.53
CA GLU A 95 -14.50 15.70 -3.54
C GLU A 95 -16.02 15.61 -3.77
N ALA A 96 -16.75 16.63 -3.30
CA ALA A 96 -18.14 16.77 -3.60
C ALA A 96 -18.31 17.22 -5.06
N ASP A 97 -18.70 16.31 -5.94
CA ASP A 97 -18.98 16.65 -7.34
C ASP A 97 -20.44 17.14 -7.51
N LEU A 98 -20.65 18.39 -7.14
CA LEU A 98 -21.96 19.01 -7.25
C LEU A 98 -22.46 19.19 -8.70
N ARG A 99 -21.58 19.05 -9.68
CA ARG A 99 -21.96 19.10 -11.10
C ARG A 99 -22.67 17.82 -11.53
N ARG A 100 -22.28 16.69 -10.95
CA ARG A 100 -22.90 15.40 -11.24
C ARG A 100 -24.13 15.13 -10.40
N SER A 101 -24.13 15.59 -9.16
CA SER A 101 -25.26 15.38 -8.26
C SER A 101 -25.28 16.44 -7.15
N ARG A 102 -26.44 16.98 -6.89
CA ARG A 102 -26.67 17.86 -5.71
C ARG A 102 -26.46 17.10 -4.38
N HIS A 103 -26.39 15.79 -4.43
CA HIS A 103 -26.20 14.93 -3.26
C HIS A 103 -24.76 14.42 -3.12
N ALA A 104 -23.88 14.73 -4.09
CA ALA A 104 -22.48 14.39 -3.98
C ALA A 104 -21.86 15.08 -2.77
N ARG A 105 -21.15 14.31 -1.97
CA ARG A 105 -20.51 14.77 -0.74
C ARG A 105 -19.07 14.37 -0.72
N ALA A 106 -18.24 15.21 -0.12
CA ALA A 106 -16.87 14.86 0.17
C ALA A 106 -16.83 13.69 1.14
N SER A 107 -15.90 12.79 0.94
CA SER A 107 -15.67 11.68 1.85
C SER A 107 -14.17 11.41 2.05
N ARG A 108 -13.86 10.73 3.15
CA ARG A 108 -12.54 10.21 3.44
C ARG A 108 -12.65 8.71 3.61
N VAL A 109 -11.76 8.01 2.95
CA VAL A 109 -11.62 6.55 3.07
C VAL A 109 -10.28 6.27 3.74
N THR A 110 -10.32 5.51 4.82
CA THR A 110 -9.12 5.01 5.49
C THR A 110 -9.28 3.53 5.75
N GLY A 111 -8.17 2.81 5.83
CA GLY A 111 -8.28 1.39 6.12
C GLY A 111 -6.94 0.67 6.13
N ARG A 112 -7.03 -0.64 6.20
CA ARG A 112 -5.88 -1.53 6.21
C ARG A 112 -6.16 -2.81 5.46
N PHE A 113 -5.22 -3.22 4.64
CA PHE A 113 -5.17 -4.55 4.05
C PHE A 113 -4.49 -5.53 5.00
N SER A 114 -5.06 -6.72 5.11
CA SER A 114 -4.52 -7.82 5.89
C SER A 114 -4.68 -9.10 5.08
N GLY A 115 -3.61 -9.55 4.43
CA GLY A 115 -3.68 -10.65 3.48
C GLY A 115 -4.64 -10.34 2.33
N ASP A 116 -5.65 -11.18 2.15
CA ASP A 116 -6.68 -11.01 1.11
C ASP A 116 -7.87 -10.15 1.55
N SER A 117 -7.88 -9.68 2.78
CA SER A 117 -8.98 -8.87 3.33
C SER A 117 -8.62 -7.39 3.44
N VAL A 118 -9.62 -6.56 3.43
CA VAL A 118 -9.54 -5.14 3.74
C VAL A 118 -10.57 -4.79 4.80
N ASN A 119 -10.15 -4.00 5.77
CA ASN A 119 -11.03 -3.30 6.69
C ASN A 119 -10.93 -1.82 6.40
N LEU A 120 -12.04 -1.15 6.24
CA LEU A 120 -12.05 0.28 5.96
C LEU A 120 -13.09 1.03 6.77
N THR A 121 -12.80 2.32 6.91
CA THR A 121 -13.68 3.32 7.50
C THR A 121 -13.99 4.35 6.43
N LEU A 122 -15.25 4.68 6.26
CA LEU A 122 -15.74 5.69 5.35
C LEU A 122 -16.41 6.82 6.13
N ASP A 123 -15.85 7.99 6.05
CA ASP A 123 -16.39 9.22 6.59
C ASP A 123 -16.99 10.04 5.45
N ILE A 124 -18.31 10.13 5.40
CA ILE A 124 -19.04 10.97 4.44
C ILE A 124 -19.47 12.23 5.17
N GLN A 125 -19.21 13.37 4.56
CA GLN A 125 -19.60 14.67 5.12
C GLN A 125 -21.07 14.69 5.56
N SER A 126 -21.30 15.06 6.82
CA SER A 126 -22.63 15.13 7.43
C SER A 126 -23.35 13.78 7.59
N CYS A 127 -22.64 12.68 7.50
CA CYS A 127 -23.14 11.34 7.79
C CYS A 127 -22.34 10.69 8.92
N PRO A 128 -22.94 9.73 9.64
CA PRO A 128 -22.18 8.95 10.61
C PRO A 128 -21.05 8.15 9.94
N THR A 129 -19.94 8.00 10.63
CA THR A 129 -18.82 7.15 10.19
C THR A 129 -19.30 5.72 9.93
N ARG A 130 -18.82 5.13 8.84
CA ARG A 130 -19.13 3.77 8.39
C ARG A 130 -17.89 2.91 8.44
N GLN A 131 -18.09 1.65 8.78
CA GLN A 131 -17.03 0.65 8.75
C GLN A 131 -17.50 -0.56 7.96
N GLY A 132 -16.57 -1.20 7.28
CA GLY A 132 -16.85 -2.42 6.56
C GLY A 132 -15.59 -3.17 6.18
N SER A 133 -15.78 -4.39 5.76
CA SER A 133 -14.70 -5.27 5.33
C SER A 133 -15.08 -6.05 4.08
N ALA A 134 -14.09 -6.48 3.33
CA ALA A 134 -14.27 -7.35 2.18
C ALA A 134 -13.04 -8.20 1.93
N ASN A 135 -13.25 -9.32 1.27
CA ASN A 135 -12.18 -10.16 0.77
C ASN A 135 -11.88 -9.83 -0.70
N ARG A 136 -10.64 -10.09 -1.08
CA ARG A 136 -10.16 -9.91 -2.44
C ARG A 136 -10.91 -10.82 -3.41
N ARG A 137 -11.26 -10.26 -4.55
CA ARG A 137 -11.69 -11.01 -5.74
C ARG A 137 -10.64 -10.85 -6.82
N ALA A 138 -10.47 -11.86 -7.65
CA ALA A 138 -9.58 -11.74 -8.80
C ALA A 138 -10.05 -10.59 -9.69
N ALA A 139 -9.10 -9.80 -10.22
CA ALA A 139 -9.38 -8.77 -11.19
C ALA A 139 -9.66 -9.46 -12.53
N GLY A 140 -10.88 -9.42 -12.97
CA GLY A 140 -11.27 -9.94 -14.29
C GLY A 140 -11.79 -11.37 -14.24
N GLY A 141 -13.02 -11.50 -14.31
CA GLY A 141 -13.82 -12.58 -14.82
C GLY A 141 -14.71 -12.00 -15.87
#